data_6d0a563265b2ccb45e81237ec7721cd3
#
_entry.id   6d0a563265b2ccb45e81237ec7721cd3
#
_cell.length_a   1.000
_cell.length_b   1.000
_cell.length_c   1.000
_cell.angle_alpha   90.00
_cell.angle_beta   90.00
_cell.angle_gamma   90.00
#
_symmetry.space_group_name_H-M   'P 1'
#
loop_
_entity.id
_entity.type
_entity.pdbx_description
1 polymer ?
#
loop_
_entity_poly.entity_id
_entity_poly.type
_entity_poly.pdbx_seq_one_letter_code
_entity_poly.pdbx_strand_id
1 'polypeptide(L)'
;MIECFCILAGGGVRGTAYVGAIKALEELDVKITGLAGSSVGAFIASLLAIGYTHGEIKEFLYDVNYQKFRDLYIPFGKDFGFFKGDEVYYWIKDKIEKKFYGKNRGKNLPPVTFRNLDKELIIIVTDVSYNEFKEYNRVKTPDVEIAHAVRASISLPGFFKPVWENDRCLVDGEFVNNYPLWKIESDIISNTNSKILELRLESTEKPREINNVFDYFNAIIDTNYSIATETLYREFGENDQFEIIRIDIGKVKIVDFGISNVEKEKMITDGHKSIKKYFNYDLIDKRKKLEQIYKKINGNLMELRNNINRRKIPESFMIMGALSIYIAENKGFIHKYIYQELINLQNIIQNRLFSVNFLNINFLRDKKEVILIIDRILDDLDRF
;
A
#
# COMPACT_ATOMS: atom_id res chain seq x y z
N MET A 1 16.34 -1.01 1.51
CA MET A 1 15.14 -1.48 2.25
C MET A 1 14.00 -0.59 1.86
N ILE A 2 12.92 -1.16 1.33
CA ILE A 2 11.71 -0.41 0.97
C ILE A 2 10.86 -0.29 2.23
N GLU A 3 10.45 0.93 2.60
CA GLU A 3 9.52 1.15 3.71
C GLU A 3 8.13 1.43 3.16
N CYS A 4 7.11 0.80 3.74
CA CYS A 4 5.73 1.01 3.34
C CYS A 4 4.77 1.08 4.52
N PHE A 5 3.72 1.86 4.36
CA PHE A 5 2.52 1.79 5.17
C PHE A 5 1.52 0.86 4.46
N CYS A 6 1.07 -0.21 5.11
CA CYS A 6 0.17 -1.19 4.49
C CYS A 6 -1.29 -0.95 4.90
N ILE A 7 -2.16 -0.88 3.90
CA ILE A 7 -3.61 -0.84 4.08
C ILE A 7 -4.17 -2.21 3.66
N LEU A 8 -4.86 -2.87 4.56
CA LEU A 8 -5.49 -4.17 4.34
C LEU A 8 -7.00 -3.98 4.22
N ALA A 9 -7.52 -4.17 3.02
CA ALA A 9 -8.95 -4.08 2.76
C ALA A 9 -9.73 -5.22 3.42
N GLY A 10 -11.06 -5.10 3.52
CA GLY A 10 -11.93 -6.16 4.00
C GLY A 10 -12.03 -7.35 3.04
N GLY A 11 -12.88 -8.31 3.38
CA GLY A 11 -13.10 -9.49 2.52
C GLY A 11 -13.45 -10.79 3.25
N GLY A 12 -13.73 -10.75 4.54
CA GLY A 12 -14.15 -11.92 5.33
C GLY A 12 -13.10 -13.04 5.29
N VAL A 13 -13.53 -14.28 5.02
CA VAL A 13 -12.61 -15.44 4.99
C VAL A 13 -11.51 -15.34 3.93
N ARG A 14 -11.71 -14.50 2.92
CA ARG A 14 -10.71 -14.17 1.86
C ARG A 14 -9.43 -13.57 2.43
N GLY A 15 -9.48 -12.97 3.63
CA GLY A 15 -8.33 -12.41 4.35
C GLY A 15 -7.20 -13.41 4.58
N THR A 16 -7.45 -14.71 4.41
CA THR A 16 -6.43 -15.75 4.40
C THR A 16 -5.33 -15.47 3.36
N ALA A 17 -5.66 -14.81 2.26
CA ALA A 17 -4.67 -14.43 1.22
C ALA A 17 -3.60 -13.45 1.73
N TYR A 18 -3.93 -12.62 2.74
CA TYR A 18 -2.96 -11.69 3.34
C TYR A 18 -1.77 -12.37 3.98
N VAL A 19 -1.93 -13.61 4.46
CA VAL A 19 -0.79 -14.40 4.98
C VAL A 19 0.29 -14.57 3.93
N GLY A 20 -0.11 -14.91 2.71
CA GLY A 20 0.81 -15.06 1.59
C GLY A 20 1.40 -13.72 1.13
N ALA A 21 0.57 -12.68 1.12
CA ALA A 21 1.03 -11.33 0.78
C ALA A 21 2.09 -10.81 1.76
N ILE A 22 1.86 -10.95 3.07
CA ILE A 22 2.82 -10.54 4.11
C ILE A 22 4.11 -11.37 4.00
N LYS A 23 4.01 -12.69 3.81
CA LYS A 23 5.18 -13.54 3.56
C LYS A 23 6.03 -13.02 2.39
N ALA A 24 5.38 -12.66 1.29
CA ALA A 24 6.10 -12.14 0.12
C ALA A 24 6.75 -10.77 0.39
N LEU A 25 6.11 -9.89 1.16
CA LEU A 25 6.71 -8.61 1.59
C LEU A 25 7.94 -8.85 2.48
N GLU A 26 7.87 -9.79 3.44
CA GLU A 26 9.00 -10.16 4.28
C GLU A 26 10.18 -10.73 3.45
N GLU A 27 9.90 -11.64 2.48
CA GLU A 27 10.93 -12.19 1.58
C GLU A 27 11.59 -11.14 0.66
N LEU A 28 10.89 -10.03 0.40
CA LEU A 28 11.39 -8.91 -0.40
C LEU A 28 12.08 -7.83 0.44
N ASP A 29 12.27 -8.07 1.73
CA ASP A 29 12.84 -7.11 2.69
C ASP A 29 12.10 -5.76 2.69
N VAL A 30 10.75 -5.83 2.55
CA VAL A 30 9.87 -4.67 2.65
C VAL A 30 9.48 -4.47 4.11
N LYS A 31 9.89 -3.35 4.68
CA LYS A 31 9.57 -2.99 6.06
C LYS A 31 8.22 -2.31 6.17
N ILE A 32 7.29 -2.92 6.88
CA ILE A 32 5.99 -2.33 7.19
C ILE A 32 6.15 -1.35 8.36
N THR A 33 6.01 -0.05 8.11
CA THR A 33 6.16 1.04 9.09
C THR A 33 4.89 1.28 9.89
N GLY A 34 3.72 1.04 9.28
CA GLY A 34 2.41 1.16 9.90
C GLY A 34 1.36 0.37 9.14
N LEU A 35 0.20 0.24 9.73
CA LEU A 35 -0.89 -0.58 9.25
C LEU A 35 -2.23 0.15 9.38
N ALA A 36 -3.06 0.02 8.36
CA ALA A 36 -4.48 0.31 8.46
C ALA A 36 -5.30 -0.89 8.01
N GLY A 37 -6.52 -1.01 8.50
CA GLY A 37 -7.36 -2.09 8.04
C GLY A 37 -8.83 -1.88 8.31
N SER A 38 -9.64 -2.58 7.52
CA SER A 38 -11.07 -2.68 7.65
C SER A 38 -11.51 -4.14 7.64
N SER A 39 -12.55 -4.48 8.38
CA SER A 39 -13.08 -5.85 8.43
C SER A 39 -11.99 -6.89 8.77
N VAL A 40 -11.85 -7.95 7.97
CA VAL A 40 -10.76 -8.93 8.14
C VAL A 40 -9.39 -8.28 8.02
N GLY A 41 -9.25 -7.21 7.22
CA GLY A 41 -8.01 -6.44 7.13
C GLY A 41 -7.65 -5.79 8.47
N ALA A 42 -8.63 -5.26 9.22
CA ALA A 42 -8.42 -4.74 10.57
C ALA A 42 -7.93 -5.84 11.54
N PHE A 43 -8.49 -7.04 11.43
CA PHE A 43 -8.04 -8.17 12.23
C PHE A 43 -6.59 -8.55 11.93
N ILE A 44 -6.24 -8.76 10.66
CA ILE A 44 -4.86 -9.11 10.26
C ILE A 44 -3.88 -7.98 10.61
N ALA A 45 -4.25 -6.71 10.35
CA ALA A 45 -3.44 -5.55 10.72
C ALA A 45 -3.16 -5.50 12.23
N SER A 46 -4.16 -5.78 13.06
CA SER A 46 -4.00 -5.80 14.51
C SER A 46 -3.04 -6.89 14.98
N LEU A 47 -3.09 -8.07 14.38
CA LEU A 47 -2.16 -9.18 14.68
C LEU A 47 -0.72 -8.80 14.29
N LEU A 48 -0.52 -8.21 13.13
CA LEU A 48 0.80 -7.74 12.67
C LEU A 48 1.33 -6.59 13.54
N ALA A 49 0.46 -5.67 13.95
CA ALA A 49 0.85 -4.54 14.81
C ALA A 49 1.32 -4.99 16.19
N ILE A 50 0.72 -6.07 16.73
CA ILE A 50 1.10 -6.64 18.03
C ILE A 50 2.30 -7.61 17.94
N GLY A 51 2.83 -7.85 16.71
CA GLY A 51 4.05 -8.59 16.48
C GLY A 51 3.88 -10.06 16.11
N TYR A 52 2.71 -10.49 15.62
CA TYR A 52 2.57 -11.79 15.00
C TYR A 52 3.27 -11.85 13.65
N THR A 53 3.90 -12.98 13.34
CA THR A 53 4.48 -13.30 12.03
C THR A 53 3.41 -13.87 11.09
N HIS A 54 3.65 -13.86 9.78
CA HIS A 54 2.77 -14.52 8.81
C HIS A 54 2.56 -16.00 9.13
N GLY A 55 3.60 -16.70 9.63
CA GLY A 55 3.53 -18.11 10.00
C GLY A 55 2.58 -18.37 11.16
N GLU A 56 2.66 -17.59 12.25
CA GLU A 56 1.75 -17.67 13.39
C GLU A 56 0.30 -17.36 12.99
N ILE A 57 0.09 -16.37 12.10
CA ILE A 57 -1.25 -16.04 11.59
C ILE A 57 -1.79 -17.19 10.73
N LYS A 58 -0.94 -17.82 9.91
CA LYS A 58 -1.30 -19.01 9.12
C LYS A 58 -1.86 -20.12 10.01
N GLU A 59 -1.15 -20.45 11.08
CA GLU A 59 -1.58 -21.48 12.03
C GLU A 59 -2.98 -21.18 12.58
N PHE A 60 -3.25 -19.95 13.03
CA PHE A 60 -4.58 -19.59 13.54
C PHE A 60 -5.67 -19.76 12.50
N LEU A 61 -5.43 -19.32 11.26
CA LEU A 61 -6.41 -19.39 10.18
C LEU A 61 -6.66 -20.83 9.70
N TYR A 62 -5.71 -21.73 9.92
CA TYR A 62 -5.89 -23.17 9.66
C TYR A 62 -6.72 -23.84 10.73
N ASP A 63 -6.47 -23.52 11.99
CA ASP A 63 -7.10 -24.14 13.16
C ASP A 63 -8.49 -23.57 13.46
N VAL A 64 -8.79 -22.37 12.93
CA VAL A 64 -10.07 -21.72 13.22
C VAL A 64 -11.25 -22.45 12.60
N ASN A 65 -12.21 -22.77 13.43
CA ASN A 65 -13.52 -23.24 12.99
C ASN A 65 -14.47 -22.02 12.87
N TYR A 66 -14.56 -21.47 11.68
CA TYR A 66 -15.41 -20.31 11.39
C TYR A 66 -16.90 -20.56 11.68
N GLN A 67 -17.38 -21.81 11.71
CA GLN A 67 -18.77 -22.12 12.06
C GLN A 67 -19.12 -21.71 13.50
N LYS A 68 -18.14 -21.65 14.41
CA LYS A 68 -18.33 -21.17 15.79
C LYS A 68 -18.71 -19.68 15.84
N PHE A 69 -18.34 -18.90 14.83
CA PHE A 69 -18.69 -17.48 14.75
C PHE A 69 -20.15 -17.23 14.36
N ARG A 70 -20.89 -18.30 14.03
CA ARG A 70 -22.33 -18.27 13.81
C ARG A 70 -23.10 -18.39 15.13
N ASP A 71 -22.86 -17.46 16.05
CA ASP A 71 -23.58 -17.34 17.31
C ASP A 71 -25.00 -16.76 17.10
N LEU A 72 -25.86 -17.60 16.50
CA LEU A 72 -27.22 -17.26 16.09
C LEU A 72 -28.05 -16.74 17.27
N TYR A 73 -28.84 -15.70 17.02
CA TYR A 73 -29.85 -15.21 17.93
C TYR A 73 -31.05 -14.64 17.16
N ILE A 74 -32.15 -14.39 17.86
CA ILE A 74 -33.31 -13.71 17.28
C ILE A 74 -33.11 -12.22 17.51
N PRO A 75 -32.94 -11.41 16.45
CA PRO A 75 -32.74 -9.97 16.60
C PRO A 75 -34.00 -9.30 17.17
N PHE A 76 -33.78 -8.45 18.17
CA PHE A 76 -34.84 -7.66 18.80
C PHE A 76 -34.42 -6.21 18.99
N GLY A 77 -35.31 -5.27 18.70
CA GLY A 77 -35.05 -3.85 18.88
C GLY A 77 -33.95 -3.32 17.93
N LYS A 78 -32.84 -2.85 18.50
CA LYS A 78 -31.71 -2.28 17.76
C LYS A 78 -30.64 -3.30 17.34
N ASP A 79 -30.93 -4.59 17.48
CA ASP A 79 -30.01 -5.69 17.15
C ASP A 79 -30.21 -6.14 15.70
N PHE A 80 -29.56 -5.47 14.74
CA PHE A 80 -29.76 -5.64 13.30
C PHE A 80 -28.81 -6.68 12.68
N GLY A 81 -28.85 -7.93 13.06
CA GLY A 81 -28.01 -8.99 12.49
C GLY A 81 -28.47 -10.36 12.93
N PHE A 82 -28.01 -11.41 12.27
CA PHE A 82 -28.35 -12.81 12.60
C PHE A 82 -27.37 -13.43 13.60
N PHE A 83 -26.16 -12.89 13.72
CA PHE A 83 -25.11 -13.39 14.63
C PHE A 83 -24.71 -12.30 15.62
N LYS A 84 -24.53 -12.69 16.90
CA LYS A 84 -24.15 -11.74 17.95
C LYS A 84 -22.75 -11.15 17.70
N GLY A 85 -21.82 -11.99 17.24
CA GLY A 85 -20.42 -11.65 17.06
C GLY A 85 -19.60 -11.67 18.36
N ASP A 86 -20.13 -12.25 19.43
CA ASP A 86 -19.43 -12.37 20.71
C ASP A 86 -18.31 -13.41 20.62
N GLU A 87 -18.58 -14.55 19.95
CA GLU A 87 -17.59 -15.61 19.75
C GLU A 87 -16.36 -15.11 18.98
N VAL A 88 -16.57 -14.35 17.90
CA VAL A 88 -15.45 -13.79 17.14
C VAL A 88 -14.72 -12.71 17.93
N TYR A 89 -15.42 -11.88 18.71
CA TYR A 89 -14.80 -10.90 19.59
C TYR A 89 -13.87 -11.56 20.62
N TYR A 90 -14.36 -12.57 21.35
CA TYR A 90 -13.54 -13.26 22.34
C TYR A 90 -12.36 -14.01 21.72
N TRP A 91 -12.54 -14.55 20.52
CA TRP A 91 -11.46 -15.19 19.79
C TRP A 91 -10.36 -14.19 19.38
N ILE A 92 -10.74 -13.01 18.86
CA ILE A 92 -9.82 -11.92 18.52
C ILE A 92 -9.07 -11.45 19.77
N LYS A 93 -9.82 -11.18 20.85
CA LYS A 93 -9.27 -10.74 22.14
C LYS A 93 -8.25 -11.74 22.67
N ASP A 94 -8.58 -13.03 22.63
CA ASP A 94 -7.66 -14.11 23.04
C ASP A 94 -6.33 -14.06 22.27
N LYS A 95 -6.37 -13.87 20.94
CA LYS A 95 -5.16 -13.80 20.14
C LYS A 95 -4.32 -12.56 20.49
N ILE A 96 -4.94 -11.41 20.59
CA ILE A 96 -4.26 -10.16 20.94
C ILE A 96 -3.62 -10.25 22.32
N GLU A 97 -4.36 -10.65 23.34
CA GLU A 97 -3.87 -10.75 24.71
C GLU A 97 -2.79 -11.83 24.86
N LYS A 98 -2.93 -12.97 24.18
CA LYS A 98 -1.94 -14.05 24.20
C LYS A 98 -0.57 -13.58 23.70
N LYS A 99 -0.54 -12.80 22.62
CA LYS A 99 0.72 -12.27 22.07
C LYS A 99 1.30 -11.19 22.97
N PHE A 100 0.47 -10.26 23.41
CA PHE A 100 0.92 -9.11 24.21
C PHE A 100 1.44 -9.51 25.60
N TYR A 101 0.68 -10.31 26.32
CA TYR A 101 1.05 -10.72 27.67
C TYR A 101 1.96 -11.95 27.72
N GLY A 102 1.95 -12.79 26.70
CA GLY A 102 2.78 -13.98 26.61
C GLY A 102 2.64 -14.87 27.86
N LYS A 103 3.75 -15.18 28.51
CA LYS A 103 3.80 -15.99 29.75
C LYS A 103 3.19 -15.28 30.97
N ASN A 104 3.05 -13.96 30.92
CA ASN A 104 2.47 -13.14 31.98
C ASN A 104 0.94 -13.06 31.89
N ARG A 105 0.33 -13.78 30.94
CA ARG A 105 -1.12 -13.83 30.79
C ARG A 105 -1.77 -14.45 32.05
N GLY A 106 -2.51 -13.64 32.78
CA GLY A 106 -3.22 -14.01 34.00
C GLY A 106 -4.71 -13.71 33.93
N LYS A 107 -5.44 -14.01 35.01
CA LYS A 107 -6.84 -13.55 35.16
C LYS A 107 -6.84 -12.05 35.49
N ASN A 108 -7.81 -11.32 34.93
CA ASN A 108 -8.04 -9.89 35.23
C ASN A 108 -6.94 -8.93 34.76
N LEU A 109 -6.27 -9.20 33.66
CA LEU A 109 -5.39 -8.25 33.02
C LEU A 109 -6.22 -7.17 32.30
N PRO A 110 -5.71 -5.92 32.22
CA PRO A 110 -6.40 -4.87 31.47
C PRO A 110 -6.49 -5.23 29.98
N PRO A 111 -7.48 -4.72 29.25
CA PRO A 111 -7.55 -4.94 27.81
C PRO A 111 -6.33 -4.33 27.10
N VAL A 112 -5.90 -4.94 26.01
CA VAL A 112 -4.84 -4.38 25.17
C VAL A 112 -5.42 -3.28 24.30
N THR A 113 -4.87 -2.07 24.45
CA THR A 113 -5.38 -0.84 23.82
C THR A 113 -4.40 -0.32 22.76
N PHE A 114 -4.81 0.65 21.95
CA PHE A 114 -3.93 1.29 20.96
C PHE A 114 -2.70 1.93 21.59
N ARG A 115 -2.78 2.42 22.82
CA ARG A 115 -1.64 2.97 23.60
C ARG A 115 -0.50 1.98 23.78
N ASN A 116 -0.82 0.68 23.81
CA ASN A 116 0.14 -0.39 24.06
C ASN A 116 0.97 -0.78 22.83
N LEU A 117 0.65 -0.26 21.65
CA LEU A 117 1.34 -0.60 20.41
C LEU A 117 2.54 0.32 20.16
N ASP A 118 3.65 -0.23 19.71
CA ASP A 118 4.78 0.53 19.18
C ASP A 118 4.56 0.91 17.70
N LYS A 119 3.92 0.02 16.94
CA LYS A 119 3.61 0.22 15.52
C LYS A 119 2.30 0.98 15.35
N GLU A 120 2.26 1.92 14.40
CA GLU A 120 1.02 2.60 14.03
C GLU A 120 -0.01 1.60 13.53
N LEU A 121 -1.23 1.68 14.09
CA LEU A 121 -2.38 0.89 13.69
C LEU A 121 -3.61 1.78 13.60
N ILE A 122 -4.28 1.73 12.45
CA ILE A 122 -5.55 2.41 12.21
C ILE A 122 -6.62 1.36 11.89
N ILE A 123 -7.69 1.33 12.67
CA ILE A 123 -8.85 0.49 12.39
C ILE A 123 -10.01 1.38 11.98
N ILE A 124 -10.64 1.01 10.86
CA ILE A 124 -11.68 1.78 10.21
C ILE A 124 -13.03 1.11 10.43
N VAL A 125 -14.02 1.92 10.78
CA VAL A 125 -15.42 1.51 10.90
C VAL A 125 -16.32 2.56 10.23
N THR A 126 -17.52 2.15 9.83
CA THR A 126 -18.55 3.05 9.33
C THR A 126 -19.54 3.39 10.43
N ASP A 127 -19.77 4.67 10.70
CA ASP A 127 -20.83 5.15 11.55
C ASP A 127 -22.06 5.50 10.69
N VAL A 128 -23.03 4.60 10.66
CA VAL A 128 -24.25 4.79 9.86
C VAL A 128 -25.23 5.76 10.49
N SER A 129 -25.07 6.12 11.78
CA SER A 129 -25.89 7.14 12.43
C SER A 129 -25.56 8.56 11.98
N TYR A 130 -24.28 8.81 11.66
CA TYR A 130 -23.78 10.12 11.25
C TYR A 130 -23.29 10.15 9.80
N ASN A 131 -23.37 9.03 9.09
CA ASN A 131 -22.91 8.88 7.70
C ASN A 131 -21.43 9.29 7.53
N GLU A 132 -20.59 8.81 8.43
CA GLU A 132 -19.16 9.14 8.45
C GLU A 132 -18.30 7.90 8.74
N PHE A 133 -17.00 8.02 8.51
CA PHE A 133 -16.02 7.04 8.97
C PHE A 133 -15.52 7.40 10.36
N LYS A 134 -15.32 6.39 11.18
CA LYS A 134 -14.62 6.50 12.45
C LYS A 134 -13.33 5.70 12.40
N GLU A 135 -12.27 6.33 12.84
CA GLU A 135 -10.95 5.72 12.97
C GLU A 135 -10.64 5.46 14.43
N TYR A 136 -10.14 4.27 14.71
CA TYR A 136 -9.51 3.95 15.98
C TYR A 136 -8.00 3.88 15.78
N ASN A 137 -7.25 4.66 16.53
CA ASN A 137 -5.80 4.70 16.49
C ASN A 137 -5.23 5.26 17.79
N ARG A 138 -3.90 5.22 17.92
CA ARG A 138 -3.21 5.68 19.14
C ARG A 138 -3.37 7.16 19.43
N VAL A 139 -3.60 8.00 18.42
CA VAL A 139 -3.73 9.46 18.59
C VAL A 139 -5.15 9.84 19.02
N LYS A 140 -6.16 9.32 18.32
CA LYS A 140 -7.57 9.71 18.54
C LYS A 140 -8.25 8.93 19.66
N THR A 141 -7.87 7.65 19.82
CA THR A 141 -8.56 6.71 20.72
C THR A 141 -7.57 5.80 21.46
N PRO A 142 -6.56 6.36 22.17
CA PRO A 142 -5.46 5.58 22.75
C PRO A 142 -5.90 4.51 23.73
N ASP A 143 -6.99 4.73 24.46
CA ASP A 143 -7.45 3.87 25.53
C ASP A 143 -8.54 2.87 25.10
N VAL A 144 -8.94 2.90 23.81
CA VAL A 144 -9.88 1.91 23.27
C VAL A 144 -9.20 0.56 23.12
N GLU A 145 -9.90 -0.51 23.48
CA GLU A 145 -9.46 -1.87 23.28
C GLU A 145 -9.38 -2.22 21.79
N ILE A 146 -8.25 -2.77 21.34
CA ILE A 146 -8.05 -3.14 19.94
C ILE A 146 -9.07 -4.19 19.50
N ALA A 147 -9.35 -5.20 20.33
CA ALA A 147 -10.34 -6.23 20.01
C ALA A 147 -11.74 -5.66 19.82
N HIS A 148 -12.12 -4.63 20.59
CA HIS A 148 -13.39 -3.92 20.43
C HIS A 148 -13.46 -3.17 19.10
N ALA A 149 -12.42 -2.44 18.74
CA ALA A 149 -12.33 -1.73 17.46
C ALA A 149 -12.41 -2.71 16.27
N VAL A 150 -11.70 -3.83 16.33
CA VAL A 150 -11.77 -4.91 15.32
C VAL A 150 -13.17 -5.49 15.26
N ARG A 151 -13.82 -5.76 16.43
CA ARG A 151 -15.19 -6.27 16.47
C ARG A 151 -16.19 -5.31 15.79
N ALA A 152 -16.04 -4.01 16.00
CA ALA A 152 -16.85 -3.02 15.31
C ALA A 152 -16.58 -3.05 13.79
N SER A 153 -15.31 -3.12 13.40
CA SER A 153 -14.90 -3.14 12.00
C SER A 153 -15.34 -4.37 11.21
N ILE A 154 -15.59 -5.51 11.87
CA ILE A 154 -16.11 -6.74 11.23
C ILE A 154 -17.64 -6.86 11.31
N SER A 155 -18.35 -5.84 11.79
CA SER A 155 -19.81 -5.86 11.97
C SER A 155 -20.54 -5.72 10.62
N LEU A 156 -20.38 -6.74 9.76
CA LEU A 156 -21.02 -6.77 8.44
C LEU A 156 -22.55 -6.69 8.59
N PRO A 157 -23.20 -5.63 8.03
CA PRO A 157 -24.65 -5.46 8.14
C PRO A 157 -25.43 -6.66 7.67
N GLY A 158 -26.46 -7.03 8.43
CA GLY A 158 -27.28 -8.21 8.18
C GLY A 158 -26.66 -9.52 8.67
N PHE A 159 -25.32 -9.60 8.85
CA PHE A 159 -24.65 -10.77 9.41
C PHE A 159 -24.43 -10.62 10.90
N PHE A 160 -23.58 -9.68 11.30
CA PHE A 160 -23.27 -9.44 12.69
C PHE A 160 -24.08 -8.28 13.25
N LYS A 161 -24.42 -8.38 14.53
CA LYS A 161 -24.97 -7.28 15.28
C LYS A 161 -24.04 -6.06 15.21
N PRO A 162 -24.56 -4.86 14.93
CA PRO A 162 -23.73 -3.65 14.96
C PRO A 162 -23.19 -3.38 16.35
N VAL A 163 -22.12 -2.64 16.44
CA VAL A 163 -21.58 -2.17 17.71
C VAL A 163 -22.16 -0.79 17.99
N TRP A 164 -22.77 -0.63 19.16
CA TRP A 164 -23.31 0.63 19.60
C TRP A 164 -22.34 1.31 20.56
N GLU A 165 -21.92 2.51 20.24
CA GLU A 165 -21.16 3.39 21.11
C GLU A 165 -21.97 4.67 21.37
N ASN A 166 -22.56 4.79 22.56
CA ASN A 166 -23.57 5.81 22.86
C ASN A 166 -24.72 5.73 21.84
N ASP A 167 -24.94 6.78 21.06
CA ASP A 167 -25.99 6.83 20.03
C ASP A 167 -25.46 6.51 18.60
N ARG A 168 -24.21 6.08 18.49
CA ARG A 168 -23.56 5.75 17.21
C ARG A 168 -23.70 4.28 16.89
N CYS A 169 -24.24 3.98 15.73
CA CYS A 169 -24.37 2.64 15.18
C CYS A 169 -23.17 2.34 14.27
N LEU A 170 -22.24 1.55 14.76
CA LEU A 170 -21.01 1.22 14.07
C LEU A 170 -21.13 -0.14 13.35
N VAL A 171 -20.79 -0.13 12.07
CA VAL A 171 -20.79 -1.30 11.20
C VAL A 171 -19.45 -1.49 10.51
N ASP A 172 -19.33 -2.54 9.70
CA ASP A 172 -18.13 -2.86 8.93
C ASP A 172 -17.61 -1.64 8.16
N GLY A 173 -16.31 -1.40 8.26
CA GLY A 173 -15.66 -0.24 7.69
C GLY A 173 -15.66 -0.20 6.16
N GLU A 174 -15.91 -1.34 5.53
CA GLU A 174 -15.99 -1.45 4.07
C GLU A 174 -17.41 -1.26 3.53
N PHE A 175 -18.41 -1.15 4.39
CA PHE A 175 -19.80 -1.05 3.96
C PHE A 175 -20.10 0.23 3.17
N VAL A 176 -19.44 1.33 3.52
CA VAL A 176 -19.52 2.59 2.77
C VAL A 176 -18.19 2.86 2.11
N ASN A 177 -18.19 2.81 0.83
CA ASN A 177 -17.05 2.64 -0.06
C ASN A 177 -16.21 3.89 -0.32
N ASN A 178 -16.23 4.88 0.53
CA ASN A 178 -15.49 6.13 0.37
C ASN A 178 -14.55 6.39 1.54
N TYR A 179 -13.77 5.35 1.95
CA TYR A 179 -12.72 5.65 2.91
C TYR A 179 -11.76 6.67 2.29
N PRO A 180 -11.62 7.84 2.88
CA PRO A 180 -10.73 8.86 2.35
C PRO A 180 -9.29 8.44 2.59
N LEU A 181 -8.73 7.64 1.68
CA LEU A 181 -7.30 7.29 1.66
C LEU A 181 -6.42 8.55 1.72
N TRP A 182 -6.88 9.66 1.11
CA TRP A 182 -6.24 10.97 1.21
C TRP A 182 -6.13 11.49 2.65
N LYS A 183 -7.00 11.05 3.55
CA LYS A 183 -6.95 11.47 4.95
C LYS A 183 -5.88 10.71 5.73
N ILE A 184 -5.67 9.43 5.43
CA ILE A 184 -4.47 8.69 5.88
C ILE A 184 -3.23 9.31 5.23
N GLU A 185 -3.34 9.65 3.95
CA GLU A 185 -2.27 10.25 3.17
C GLU A 185 -1.79 11.57 3.80
N SER A 186 -2.69 12.51 4.15
CA SER A 186 -2.29 13.80 4.73
C SER A 186 -1.64 13.67 6.11
N ASP A 187 -2.09 12.72 6.93
CA ASP A 187 -1.62 12.57 8.32
C ASP A 187 -0.35 11.70 8.41
N ILE A 188 -0.16 10.77 7.49
CA ILE A 188 0.98 9.82 7.47
C ILE A 188 2.06 10.26 6.50
N ILE A 189 1.72 10.75 5.31
CA ILE A 189 2.70 11.17 4.29
C ILE A 189 3.44 12.43 4.72
N SER A 190 2.77 13.35 5.41
CA SER A 190 3.45 14.54 5.97
C SER A 190 4.59 14.18 6.94
N ASN A 191 4.60 12.97 7.49
CA ASN A 191 5.57 12.51 8.48
C ASN A 191 6.48 11.36 8.03
N THR A 192 6.25 10.72 6.89
CA THR A 192 7.08 9.59 6.41
C THR A 192 7.29 9.61 4.91
N ASN A 193 8.52 9.30 4.45
CA ASN A 193 8.81 9.00 3.04
C ASN A 193 8.38 7.57 2.64
N SER A 194 7.46 6.96 3.37
CA SER A 194 7.03 5.58 3.15
C SER A 194 6.00 5.50 2.02
N LYS A 195 6.15 4.51 1.16
CA LYS A 195 5.15 4.19 0.13
C LYS A 195 3.89 3.62 0.79
N ILE A 196 2.71 3.99 0.32
CA ILE A 196 1.45 3.41 0.77
C ILE A 196 1.08 2.25 -0.15
N LEU A 197 0.96 1.06 0.41
CA LEU A 197 0.51 -0.14 -0.30
C LEU A 197 -0.85 -0.57 0.20
N GLU A 198 -1.86 -0.44 -0.64
CA GLU A 198 -3.17 -1.01 -0.36
C GLU A 198 -3.28 -2.41 -0.96
N LEU A 199 -3.55 -3.41 -0.12
CA LEU A 199 -3.80 -4.79 -0.53
C LEU A 199 -5.31 -5.03 -0.60
N ARG A 200 -5.83 -5.33 -1.80
CA ARG A 200 -7.25 -5.60 -2.05
C ARG A 200 -7.50 -7.03 -2.49
N LEU A 201 -8.56 -7.61 -1.93
CA LEU A 201 -9.02 -8.95 -2.25
C LEU A 201 -10.15 -8.86 -3.27
N GLU A 202 -9.92 -9.28 -4.50
CA GLU A 202 -10.90 -9.18 -5.59
C GLU A 202 -11.22 -10.55 -6.17
N SER A 203 -12.48 -10.73 -6.61
CA SER A 203 -12.88 -11.86 -7.43
C SER A 203 -13.00 -11.40 -8.88
N THR A 204 -12.20 -11.98 -9.76
CA THR A 204 -12.24 -11.68 -11.20
C THR A 204 -13.30 -12.48 -11.95
N GLU A 205 -13.90 -13.49 -11.32
CA GLU A 205 -14.88 -14.35 -11.95
C GLU A 205 -16.29 -13.71 -12.02
N LYS A 206 -16.84 -13.63 -13.23
CA LYS A 206 -18.19 -13.11 -13.54
C LYS A 206 -18.86 -14.00 -14.58
N PRO A 207 -20.21 -14.15 -14.59
CA PRO A 207 -21.18 -13.59 -13.64
C PRO A 207 -21.20 -14.32 -12.30
N ARG A 208 -21.70 -13.66 -11.25
CA ARG A 208 -21.91 -14.26 -9.92
C ARG A 208 -23.28 -14.91 -9.86
N GLU A 209 -23.36 -16.09 -9.26
CA GLU A 209 -24.63 -16.74 -8.96
C GLU A 209 -25.22 -16.17 -7.66
N ILE A 210 -26.48 -15.73 -7.72
CA ILE A 210 -27.23 -15.19 -6.58
C ILE A 210 -28.41 -16.14 -6.31
N ASN A 211 -28.21 -17.07 -5.39
CA ASN A 211 -29.19 -18.14 -5.13
C ASN A 211 -29.92 -17.97 -3.79
N ASN A 212 -29.47 -17.09 -2.92
CA ASN A 212 -30.06 -16.85 -1.60
C ASN A 212 -29.73 -15.43 -1.10
N VAL A 213 -30.35 -15.05 0.04
CA VAL A 213 -30.19 -13.74 0.66
C VAL A 213 -28.71 -13.42 0.97
N PHE A 214 -27.92 -14.39 1.36
CA PHE A 214 -26.50 -14.19 1.67
C PHE A 214 -25.69 -13.94 0.39
N ASP A 215 -25.98 -14.64 -0.71
CA ASP A 215 -25.36 -14.36 -2.02
C ASP A 215 -25.72 -12.95 -2.50
N TYR A 216 -26.95 -12.52 -2.26
CA TYR A 216 -27.42 -11.18 -2.61
C TYR A 216 -26.66 -10.09 -1.84
N PHE A 217 -26.53 -10.23 -0.52
CA PHE A 217 -25.72 -9.29 0.29
C PHE A 217 -24.25 -9.30 -0.14
N ASN A 218 -23.65 -10.47 -0.35
CA ASN A 218 -22.28 -10.55 -0.86
C ASN A 218 -22.12 -9.84 -2.21
N ALA A 219 -23.08 -10.01 -3.12
CA ALA A 219 -23.04 -9.37 -4.43
C ALA A 219 -23.11 -7.85 -4.33
N ILE A 220 -23.95 -7.30 -3.45
CA ILE A 220 -24.04 -5.85 -3.19
C ILE A 220 -22.71 -5.32 -2.66
N ILE A 221 -22.16 -5.97 -1.65
CA ILE A 221 -20.89 -5.56 -1.03
C ILE A 221 -19.76 -5.59 -2.06
N ASP A 222 -19.60 -6.71 -2.78
CA ASP A 222 -18.57 -6.84 -3.80
C ASP A 222 -18.75 -5.84 -4.97
N THR A 223 -19.98 -5.47 -5.30
CA THR A 223 -20.26 -4.47 -6.34
C THR A 223 -19.84 -3.08 -5.88
N ASN A 224 -20.22 -2.72 -4.66
CA ASN A 224 -19.76 -1.49 -4.04
C ASN A 224 -18.23 -1.42 -4.02
N TYR A 225 -17.58 -2.49 -3.59
CA TYR A 225 -16.13 -2.63 -3.57
C TYR A 225 -15.47 -2.36 -4.93
N SER A 226 -16.00 -3.00 -5.98
CA SER A 226 -15.44 -2.86 -7.33
C SER A 226 -15.55 -1.42 -7.84
N ILE A 227 -16.70 -0.76 -7.62
CA ILE A 227 -16.94 0.61 -8.07
C ILE A 227 -16.00 1.60 -7.36
N ALA A 228 -15.81 1.45 -6.04
CA ALA A 228 -14.92 2.36 -5.33
C ALA A 228 -13.45 2.13 -5.68
N THR A 229 -13.05 0.86 -5.87
CA THR A 229 -11.69 0.57 -6.32
C THR A 229 -11.40 1.26 -7.63
N GLU A 230 -12.33 1.22 -8.58
CA GLU A 230 -12.17 1.91 -9.86
C GLU A 230 -12.13 3.44 -9.69
N THR A 231 -12.94 3.99 -8.80
CA THR A 231 -12.94 5.43 -8.53
C THR A 231 -11.61 5.88 -7.91
N LEU A 232 -11.12 5.15 -6.91
CA LEU A 232 -9.81 5.41 -6.29
C LEU A 232 -8.66 5.27 -7.30
N TYR A 233 -8.74 4.28 -8.19
CA TYR A 233 -7.74 4.11 -9.26
C TYR A 233 -7.69 5.28 -10.23
N ARG A 234 -8.84 5.91 -10.52
CA ARG A 234 -8.91 7.10 -11.37
C ARG A 234 -8.38 8.35 -10.67
N GLU A 235 -8.61 8.47 -9.37
CA GLU A 235 -8.19 9.64 -8.59
C GLU A 235 -6.71 9.59 -8.18
N PHE A 236 -6.19 8.42 -7.85
CA PHE A 236 -4.85 8.24 -7.26
C PHE A 236 -3.90 7.36 -8.07
N GLY A 237 -4.35 6.77 -9.20
CA GLY A 237 -3.56 5.82 -9.99
C GLY A 237 -2.29 6.40 -10.64
N GLU A 238 -2.10 7.73 -10.58
CA GLU A 238 -0.89 8.43 -11.02
C GLU A 238 -0.02 8.93 -9.84
N ASN A 239 -0.38 8.58 -8.60
CA ASN A 239 0.38 9.00 -7.43
C ASN A 239 1.50 7.99 -7.14
N ASP A 240 2.75 8.39 -7.33
CA ASP A 240 3.94 7.54 -7.11
C ASP A 240 4.09 7.02 -5.66
N GLN A 241 3.38 7.61 -4.71
CA GLN A 241 3.42 7.23 -3.29
C GLN A 241 2.33 6.24 -2.90
N PHE A 242 1.27 6.10 -3.70
CA PHE A 242 0.12 5.24 -3.41
C PHE A 242 -0.04 4.16 -4.48
N GLU A 243 -0.09 2.90 -4.05
CA GLU A 243 -0.22 1.75 -4.93
C GLU A 243 -1.28 0.77 -4.43
N ILE A 244 -2.11 0.28 -5.34
CA ILE A 244 -3.11 -0.74 -5.06
C ILE A 244 -2.66 -2.08 -5.66
N ILE A 245 -2.44 -3.08 -4.80
CA ILE A 245 -2.11 -4.44 -5.22
C ILE A 245 -3.38 -5.29 -5.12
N ARG A 246 -3.88 -5.71 -6.27
CA ARG A 246 -5.05 -6.58 -6.37
C ARG A 246 -4.65 -8.04 -6.22
N ILE A 247 -5.28 -8.73 -5.28
CA ILE A 247 -5.08 -10.15 -5.01
C ILE A 247 -6.33 -10.86 -5.50
N ASP A 248 -6.20 -11.60 -6.61
CA ASP A 248 -7.29 -12.42 -7.12
C ASP A 248 -7.47 -13.67 -6.27
N ILE A 249 -8.65 -13.79 -5.66
CA ILE A 249 -9.01 -14.89 -4.75
C ILE A 249 -9.96 -15.91 -5.39
N GLY A 250 -10.21 -15.82 -6.70
CA GLY A 250 -11.10 -16.70 -7.42
C GLY A 250 -12.56 -16.61 -6.96
N LYS A 251 -13.22 -17.78 -6.77
CA LYS A 251 -14.69 -17.88 -6.47
C LYS A 251 -15.03 -17.81 -4.98
N VAL A 252 -14.08 -17.70 -4.07
CA VAL A 252 -14.36 -17.75 -2.64
C VAL A 252 -15.28 -16.60 -2.23
N LYS A 253 -16.38 -16.90 -1.54
CA LYS A 253 -17.33 -15.89 -1.03
C LYS A 253 -16.83 -15.28 0.28
N ILE A 254 -17.19 -14.01 0.56
CA ILE A 254 -16.79 -13.28 1.76
C ILE A 254 -17.16 -14.05 3.05
N VAL A 255 -18.34 -14.62 3.10
CA VAL A 255 -18.88 -15.33 4.27
C VAL A 255 -18.91 -16.86 4.11
N ASP A 256 -17.99 -17.41 3.36
CA ASP A 256 -17.85 -18.86 3.22
C ASP A 256 -17.17 -19.47 4.47
N PHE A 257 -17.95 -19.65 5.53
CA PHE A 257 -17.46 -20.26 6.78
C PHE A 257 -17.14 -21.76 6.66
N GLY A 258 -17.42 -22.38 5.50
CA GLY A 258 -17.12 -23.78 5.22
C GLY A 258 -15.83 -24.00 4.43
N ILE A 259 -15.02 -22.95 4.24
CA ILE A 259 -13.80 -22.98 3.44
C ILE A 259 -12.85 -24.10 3.87
N SER A 260 -12.39 -24.89 2.90
CA SER A 260 -11.44 -25.97 3.11
C SER A 260 -9.98 -25.48 3.28
N ASN A 261 -9.13 -26.31 3.88
CA ASN A 261 -7.70 -26.00 3.97
C ASN A 261 -7.01 -25.94 2.60
N VAL A 262 -7.52 -26.65 1.58
CA VAL A 262 -7.02 -26.55 0.20
C VAL A 262 -7.30 -25.16 -0.38
N GLU A 263 -8.48 -24.62 -0.17
CA GLU A 263 -8.84 -23.27 -0.60
C GLU A 263 -8.06 -22.20 0.16
N LYS A 264 -7.85 -22.38 1.46
CA LYS A 264 -6.98 -21.50 2.27
C LYS A 264 -5.56 -21.47 1.71
N GLU A 265 -4.95 -22.65 1.41
CA GLU A 265 -3.60 -22.71 0.85
C GLU A 265 -3.52 -22.07 -0.55
N LYS A 266 -4.54 -22.27 -1.37
CA LYS A 266 -4.62 -21.59 -2.67
C LYS A 266 -4.61 -20.07 -2.50
N MET A 267 -5.45 -19.52 -1.62
CA MET A 267 -5.50 -18.08 -1.37
C MET A 267 -4.16 -17.53 -0.83
N ILE A 268 -3.49 -18.25 0.07
CA ILE A 268 -2.16 -17.90 0.56
C ILE A 268 -1.17 -17.84 -0.62
N THR A 269 -1.22 -18.85 -1.49
CA THR A 269 -0.36 -18.90 -2.69
C THR A 269 -0.66 -17.74 -3.64
N ASP A 270 -1.93 -17.41 -3.87
CA ASP A 270 -2.35 -16.34 -4.77
C ASP A 270 -1.95 -14.96 -4.21
N GLY A 271 -2.09 -14.76 -2.89
CA GLY A 271 -1.60 -13.56 -2.21
C GLY A 271 -0.09 -13.38 -2.35
N HIS A 272 0.67 -14.45 -2.13
CA HIS A 272 2.13 -14.42 -2.30
C HIS A 272 2.54 -14.07 -3.74
N LYS A 273 1.91 -14.73 -4.73
CA LYS A 273 2.19 -14.50 -6.16
C LYS A 273 1.85 -13.07 -6.58
N SER A 274 0.76 -12.50 -6.08
CA SER A 274 0.34 -11.13 -6.43
C SER A 274 1.38 -10.10 -6.00
N ILE A 275 1.91 -10.22 -4.79
CA ILE A 275 2.97 -9.33 -4.30
C ILE A 275 4.27 -9.53 -5.10
N LYS A 276 4.72 -10.77 -5.31
CA LYS A 276 5.93 -11.04 -6.09
C LYS A 276 5.80 -10.51 -7.52
N LYS A 277 4.64 -10.69 -8.15
CA LYS A 277 4.36 -10.18 -9.49
C LYS A 277 4.43 -8.66 -9.54
N TYR A 278 3.81 -7.97 -8.57
CA TYR A 278 3.82 -6.51 -8.49
C TYR A 278 5.27 -6.00 -8.40
N PHE A 279 6.04 -6.46 -7.44
CA PHE A 279 7.43 -6.00 -7.25
C PHE A 279 8.35 -6.38 -8.42
N ASN A 280 8.16 -7.55 -9.04
CA ASN A 280 8.91 -7.92 -10.24
C ASN A 280 8.55 -7.03 -11.43
N TYR A 281 7.28 -6.66 -11.58
CA TYR A 281 6.83 -5.76 -12.65
C TYR A 281 7.35 -4.34 -12.44
N ASP A 282 7.26 -3.82 -11.22
CA ASP A 282 7.78 -2.51 -10.85
C ASP A 282 9.30 -2.42 -11.08
N LEU A 283 10.05 -3.44 -10.70
CA LEU A 283 11.49 -3.49 -10.96
C LEU A 283 11.84 -3.56 -12.46
N ILE A 284 11.10 -4.34 -13.25
CA ILE A 284 11.31 -4.45 -14.70
C ILE A 284 10.92 -3.13 -15.39
N ASP A 285 9.82 -2.51 -14.99
CA ASP A 285 9.34 -1.26 -15.60
C ASP A 285 10.24 -0.09 -15.23
N LYS A 286 10.66 0.00 -13.96
CA LYS A 286 11.67 0.97 -13.51
C LYS A 286 13.00 0.78 -14.24
N ARG A 287 13.44 -0.46 -14.46
CA ARG A 287 14.65 -0.74 -15.21
C ARG A 287 14.52 -0.30 -16.67
N LYS A 288 13.41 -0.61 -17.35
CA LYS A 288 13.14 -0.15 -18.71
C LYS A 288 13.09 1.37 -18.81
N LYS A 289 12.41 2.02 -17.86
CA LYS A 289 12.33 3.49 -17.79
C LYS A 289 13.72 4.09 -17.57
N LEU A 290 14.52 3.52 -16.70
CA LEU A 290 15.91 3.94 -16.46
C LEU A 290 16.76 3.78 -17.70
N GLU A 291 16.67 2.65 -18.40
CA GLU A 291 17.38 2.40 -19.67
C GLU A 291 16.99 3.44 -20.73
N GLN A 292 15.71 3.78 -20.86
CA GLN A 292 15.22 4.82 -21.78
C GLN A 292 15.76 6.21 -21.42
N ILE A 293 15.76 6.56 -20.12
CA ILE A 293 16.29 7.82 -19.61
C ILE A 293 17.78 7.93 -19.94
N TYR A 294 18.56 6.91 -19.63
CA TYR A 294 19.99 6.91 -19.86
C TYR A 294 20.33 6.92 -21.36
N LYS A 295 19.59 6.17 -22.19
CA LYS A 295 19.74 6.23 -23.66
C LYS A 295 19.48 7.62 -24.21
N LYS A 296 18.48 8.33 -23.70
CA LYS A 296 18.16 9.70 -24.14
C LYS A 296 19.21 10.70 -23.68
N ILE A 297 19.70 10.59 -22.44
CA ILE A 297 20.81 11.41 -21.93
C ILE A 297 22.07 11.18 -22.76
N ASN A 298 22.43 9.91 -23.00
CA ASN A 298 23.58 9.54 -23.83
C ASN A 298 23.51 10.14 -25.24
N GLY A 299 22.35 10.00 -25.91
CA GLY A 299 22.14 10.59 -27.25
C GLY A 299 22.32 12.09 -27.27
N ASN A 300 21.73 12.82 -26.32
CA ASN A 300 21.88 14.27 -26.20
C ASN A 300 23.32 14.71 -25.89
N LEU A 301 24.03 13.96 -25.04
CA LEU A 301 25.44 14.25 -24.71
C LEU A 301 26.36 14.01 -25.91
N MET A 302 26.15 12.97 -26.70
CA MET A 302 26.90 12.72 -27.93
C MET A 302 26.68 13.81 -28.96
N GLU A 303 25.42 14.26 -29.14
CA GLU A 303 25.09 15.36 -30.04
C GLU A 303 25.67 16.68 -29.56
N LEU A 304 25.57 16.98 -28.27
CA LEU A 304 26.19 18.14 -27.64
C LEU A 304 27.71 18.16 -27.88
N ARG A 305 28.38 17.05 -27.64
CA ARG A 305 29.82 16.86 -27.89
C ARG A 305 30.20 17.14 -29.34
N ASN A 306 29.43 16.59 -30.28
CA ASN A 306 29.66 16.80 -31.71
C ASN A 306 29.47 18.27 -32.11
N ASN A 307 28.45 18.96 -31.62
CA ASN A 307 28.18 20.35 -31.91
C ASN A 307 29.24 21.27 -31.32
N ILE A 308 29.70 21.02 -30.09
CA ILE A 308 30.82 21.76 -29.48
C ILE A 308 32.09 21.56 -30.31
N ASN A 309 32.35 20.34 -30.77
CA ASN A 309 33.51 20.05 -31.60
C ASN A 309 33.48 20.80 -32.93
N ARG A 310 32.30 20.94 -33.56
CA ARG A 310 32.05 21.64 -34.81
C ARG A 310 31.83 23.15 -34.61
N ARG A 311 31.96 23.69 -33.42
CA ARG A 311 31.71 25.11 -33.06
C ARG A 311 30.27 25.57 -33.31
N LYS A 312 29.31 24.68 -33.27
CA LYS A 312 27.87 24.97 -33.42
C LYS A 312 27.29 25.37 -32.08
N ILE A 313 27.60 26.59 -31.63
CA ILE A 313 27.27 27.07 -30.29
C ILE A 313 25.76 27.25 -30.05
N PRO A 314 24.96 27.84 -30.95
CA PRO A 314 23.52 27.98 -30.76
C PRO A 314 22.83 26.61 -30.59
N GLU A 315 23.18 25.63 -31.44
CA GLU A 315 22.62 24.26 -31.36
C GLU A 315 23.04 23.57 -30.06
N SER A 316 24.26 23.77 -29.61
CA SER A 316 24.74 23.23 -28.32
C SER A 316 23.93 23.80 -27.14
N PHE A 317 23.58 25.10 -27.21
CA PHE A 317 22.74 25.72 -26.19
C PHE A 317 21.34 25.13 -26.13
N MET A 318 20.70 24.92 -27.28
CA MET A 318 19.37 24.31 -27.39
C MET A 318 19.35 22.88 -26.83
N ILE A 319 20.36 22.07 -27.17
CA ILE A 319 20.46 20.71 -26.66
C ILE A 319 20.66 20.71 -25.15
N MET A 320 21.52 21.57 -24.61
CA MET A 320 21.75 21.64 -23.17
C MET A 320 20.50 22.13 -22.43
N GLY A 321 19.75 23.07 -22.95
CA GLY A 321 18.48 23.52 -22.41
C GLY A 321 17.45 22.39 -22.35
N ALA A 322 17.26 21.67 -23.45
CA ALA A 322 16.36 20.51 -23.50
C ALA A 322 16.80 19.39 -22.55
N LEU A 323 18.11 19.11 -22.50
CA LEU A 323 18.67 18.11 -21.58
C LEU A 323 18.46 18.51 -20.12
N SER A 324 18.61 19.77 -19.76
CA SER A 324 18.42 20.27 -18.40
C SER A 324 16.97 20.10 -17.92
N ILE A 325 16.00 20.41 -18.76
CA ILE A 325 14.57 20.18 -18.47
C ILE A 325 14.33 18.68 -18.27
N TYR A 326 14.81 17.84 -19.19
CA TYR A 326 14.62 16.40 -19.11
C TYR A 326 15.26 15.76 -17.86
N ILE A 327 16.44 16.24 -17.45
CA ILE A 327 17.12 15.80 -16.22
C ILE A 327 16.30 16.19 -14.99
N ALA A 328 15.74 17.40 -14.95
CA ALA A 328 14.93 17.88 -13.84
C ALA A 328 13.63 17.06 -13.68
N GLU A 329 12.96 16.76 -14.78
CA GLU A 329 11.74 15.93 -14.80
C GLU A 329 12.00 14.48 -14.37
N ASN A 330 13.19 13.95 -14.60
CA ASN A 330 13.56 12.56 -14.31
C ASN A 330 14.54 12.40 -13.12
N LYS A 331 14.69 13.43 -12.29
CA LYS A 331 15.66 13.48 -11.18
C LYS A 331 15.58 12.25 -10.26
N GLY A 332 14.38 11.75 -9.97
CA GLY A 332 14.16 10.61 -9.08
C GLY A 332 14.65 9.25 -9.64
N PHE A 333 14.92 9.17 -10.95
CA PHE A 333 15.40 7.95 -11.62
C PHE A 333 16.90 7.99 -11.91
N ILE A 334 17.52 9.17 -11.92
CA ILE A 334 18.94 9.33 -12.28
C ILE A 334 19.78 9.10 -11.05
N HIS A 335 20.81 8.24 -11.17
CA HIS A 335 21.75 8.02 -10.07
C HIS A 335 22.35 9.33 -9.57
N LYS A 336 22.40 9.53 -8.25
CA LYS A 336 22.80 10.80 -7.61
C LYS A 336 24.12 11.36 -8.13
N TYR A 337 25.11 10.51 -8.39
CA TYR A 337 26.40 10.91 -8.93
C TYR A 337 26.26 11.44 -10.36
N ILE A 338 25.60 10.71 -11.26
CA ILE A 338 25.37 11.14 -12.65
C ILE A 338 24.57 12.43 -12.70
N TYR A 339 23.53 12.56 -11.86
CA TYR A 339 22.76 13.80 -11.74
C TYR A 339 23.67 14.99 -11.39
N GLN A 340 24.58 14.81 -10.41
CA GLN A 340 25.48 15.87 -9.99
C GLN A 340 26.48 16.27 -11.08
N GLU A 341 27.03 15.30 -11.82
CA GLU A 341 27.93 15.56 -12.95
C GLU A 341 27.21 16.30 -14.09
N LEU A 342 25.93 15.93 -14.38
CA LEU A 342 25.12 16.62 -15.38
C LEU A 342 24.81 18.09 -14.99
N ILE A 343 24.53 18.36 -13.72
CA ILE A 343 24.34 19.73 -13.20
C ILE A 343 25.66 20.52 -13.27
N ASN A 344 26.78 19.88 -12.92
CA ASN A 344 28.10 20.49 -13.04
C ASN A 344 28.42 20.86 -14.51
N LEU A 345 28.17 19.95 -15.44
CA LEU A 345 28.29 20.18 -16.88
C LEU A 345 27.45 21.37 -17.35
N GLN A 346 26.18 21.42 -16.91
CA GLN A 346 25.27 22.53 -17.23
C GLN A 346 25.84 23.88 -16.75
N ASN A 347 26.31 23.96 -15.51
CA ASN A 347 26.87 25.17 -14.94
C ASN A 347 28.13 25.65 -15.68
N ILE A 348 29.02 24.73 -16.07
CA ILE A 348 30.24 25.05 -16.82
C ILE A 348 29.89 25.56 -18.22
N ILE A 349 28.97 24.93 -18.90
CA ILE A 349 28.52 25.35 -20.25
C ILE A 349 27.89 26.73 -20.17
N GLN A 350 26.95 26.96 -19.24
CA GLN A 350 26.28 28.25 -19.09
C GLN A 350 27.21 29.39 -18.73
N ASN A 351 28.12 29.18 -17.79
CA ASN A 351 28.95 30.24 -17.23
C ASN A 351 30.22 30.51 -18.03
N ARG A 352 30.77 29.53 -18.72
CA ARG A 352 32.05 29.66 -19.41
C ARG A 352 31.99 29.61 -20.96
N LEU A 353 31.22 28.69 -21.52
CA LEU A 353 31.13 28.54 -22.98
C LEU A 353 30.19 29.57 -23.62
N PHE A 354 29.18 30.03 -22.91
CA PHE A 354 28.15 30.94 -23.39
C PHE A 354 28.24 32.36 -22.83
N SER A 355 29.21 32.65 -21.91
CA SER A 355 29.47 34.00 -21.48
C SER A 355 30.07 34.84 -22.64
N VAL A 356 29.42 35.93 -22.89
CA VAL A 356 29.53 36.87 -24.02
C VAL A 356 30.95 37.32 -24.30
N ASN A 357 31.79 36.54 -24.96
CA ASN A 357 32.91 37.09 -25.77
C ASN A 357 33.49 35.98 -26.67
N PHE A 358 33.04 35.94 -27.90
CA PHE A 358 33.46 35.03 -28.97
C PHE A 358 34.96 35.08 -29.35
N LEU A 359 35.75 35.94 -28.71
CA LEU A 359 37.18 36.14 -28.96
C LEU A 359 38.11 35.69 -27.85
N ASN A 360 37.59 34.92 -26.87
CA ASN A 360 38.34 34.59 -25.66
C ASN A 360 39.32 33.42 -25.89
N ILE A 361 40.57 33.65 -25.58
CA ILE A 361 41.70 32.67 -25.57
C ILE A 361 41.34 31.43 -24.71
N ASN A 362 40.44 31.57 -23.76
CA ASN A 362 39.96 30.48 -22.88
C ASN A 362 39.01 29.49 -23.56
N PHE A 363 38.37 29.82 -24.70
CA PHE A 363 37.40 28.95 -25.37
C PHE A 363 37.95 27.55 -25.66
N LEU A 364 39.20 27.45 -26.14
CA LEU A 364 39.81 26.16 -26.46
C LEU A 364 40.06 25.30 -25.21
N ARG A 365 40.40 25.95 -24.08
CA ARG A 365 40.60 25.28 -22.79
C ARG A 365 39.27 24.81 -22.23
N ASP A 366 38.28 25.68 -22.19
CA ASP A 366 36.94 25.40 -21.67
C ASP A 366 36.24 24.32 -22.53
N LYS A 367 36.42 24.35 -23.86
CA LYS A 367 35.96 23.28 -24.77
C LYS A 367 36.55 21.93 -24.42
N LYS A 368 37.87 21.85 -24.14
CA LYS A 368 38.51 20.59 -23.75
C LYS A 368 37.97 20.05 -22.43
N GLU A 369 37.79 20.93 -21.45
CA GLU A 369 37.25 20.58 -20.14
C GLU A 369 35.81 20.03 -20.24
N VAL A 370 34.94 20.72 -21.00
CA VAL A 370 33.56 20.29 -21.25
C VAL A 370 33.50 18.93 -21.95
N ILE A 371 34.33 18.72 -22.97
CA ILE A 371 34.36 17.43 -23.66
C ILE A 371 34.82 16.31 -22.74
N LEU A 372 35.83 16.56 -21.90
CA LEU A 372 36.30 15.58 -20.92
C LEU A 372 35.22 15.17 -19.92
N ILE A 373 34.41 16.14 -19.46
CA ILE A 373 33.29 15.88 -18.55
C ILE A 373 32.21 15.07 -19.28
N ILE A 374 31.87 15.43 -20.53
CA ILE A 374 30.90 14.68 -21.35
C ILE A 374 31.37 13.24 -21.52
N ASP A 375 32.66 13.02 -21.90
CA ASP A 375 33.21 11.69 -22.10
C ASP A 375 33.16 10.86 -20.81
N ARG A 376 33.46 11.46 -19.65
CA ARG A 376 33.34 10.79 -18.35
C ARG A 376 31.90 10.37 -18.05
N ILE A 377 30.92 11.27 -18.27
CA ILE A 377 29.51 10.93 -18.05
C ILE A 377 29.05 9.82 -18.99
N LEU A 378 29.48 9.83 -20.26
CA LEU A 378 29.17 8.79 -21.23
C LEU A 378 29.76 7.45 -20.80
N ASP A 379 31.02 7.41 -20.35
CA ASP A 379 31.66 6.20 -19.83
C ASP A 379 30.95 5.66 -18.57
N ASP A 380 30.46 6.53 -17.71
CA ASP A 380 29.71 6.15 -16.52
C ASP A 380 28.29 5.66 -16.87
N LEU A 381 27.64 6.25 -17.89
CA LEU A 381 26.34 5.76 -18.38
C LEU A 381 26.39 4.37 -18.99
N ASP A 382 27.52 4.01 -19.61
CA ASP A 382 27.72 2.67 -20.19
C ASP A 382 27.95 1.56 -19.11
N ARG A 383 28.21 1.96 -17.86
CA ARG A 383 28.39 1.04 -16.71
C ARG A 383 27.10 0.73 -15.94
N PHE A 384 26.05 1.48 -16.17
CA PHE A 384 24.73 1.34 -15.53
C PHE A 384 23.71 0.74 -16.49
#